data_eae379a7564cd20a2cce0ef29a490c14
#
_entry.id   eae379a7564cd20a2cce0ef29a490c14
#
_cell.length_a   1.000
_cell.length_b   1.000
_cell.length_c   1.000
_cell.angle_alpha   90.00
_cell.angle_beta   90.00
_cell.angle_gamma   90.00
#
_symmetry.space_group_name_H-M   'P 1'
#
loop_
_entity.id
_entity.type
_entity.pdbx_description
1 polymer ?
#
loop_
_entity_poly.entity_id
_entity_poly.type
_entity_poly.pdbx_seq_one_letter_code
_entity_poly.pdbx_strand_id
1 'polypeptide(L)'
;MSIVNEIGKEGLKRYLENCAKVADIDIEDAFKVTVNCIKAHDGASINDDDMRQMKVLENRWYASLNSETPDYSVYSDPYYFCEVWMCWVKYSRRYLKEINSFKSMSGRSIVDYIGNIDNVIDLGCGFGYTTVGMKELFPNSDIYGTNVKDNYQYKMATELGEKHNFKIVENITQIENTKSSLIFASEYFEHFDRPIEHLIEVLEYNSPKFMLIANTFNGKAIGHFNEYKHSTNRYNGKEIGRLFGKTLREYGYETVDTNCWNNRPAFWEKKSSSKSPLAKFLMD
;
A
#
# COMPACT_ATOMS: atom_id res chain seq x y z
N MET A 1 12.26 7.40 -18.56
CA MET A 1 12.28 8.87 -18.29
C MET A 1 12.65 9.05 -16.83
N SER A 2 13.61 9.91 -16.53
CA SER A 2 14.02 10.17 -15.14
C SER A 2 12.89 10.86 -14.39
N ILE A 3 12.72 10.54 -13.11
CA ILE A 3 11.74 11.15 -12.20
C ILE A 3 11.82 12.68 -12.18
N VAL A 4 13.05 13.22 -12.33
CA VAL A 4 13.29 14.66 -12.40
C VAL A 4 12.57 15.29 -13.60
N ASN A 5 12.43 14.54 -14.70
CA ASN A 5 11.72 15.00 -15.89
C ASN A 5 10.19 14.92 -15.74
N GLU A 6 9.69 14.05 -14.85
CA GLU A 6 8.24 13.93 -14.60
C GLU A 6 7.70 15.00 -13.62
N ILE A 7 8.53 15.40 -12.63
CA ILE A 7 8.11 16.37 -11.59
C ILE A 7 8.57 17.80 -11.94
N GLY A 8 9.63 17.93 -12.76
CA GLY A 8 10.33 19.19 -13.02
C GLY A 8 11.19 19.64 -11.82
N LYS A 9 12.19 20.49 -12.11
CA LYS A 9 13.15 20.96 -11.09
C LYS A 9 12.50 21.72 -9.94
N GLU A 10 11.56 22.60 -10.23
CA GLU A 10 10.83 23.40 -9.25
C GLU A 10 9.94 22.53 -8.33
N GLY A 11 9.26 21.55 -8.91
CA GLY A 11 8.46 20.61 -8.15
C GLY A 11 9.32 19.77 -7.20
N LEU A 12 10.45 19.24 -7.71
CA LEU A 12 11.36 18.45 -6.89
C LEU A 12 11.92 19.26 -5.71
N LYS A 13 12.33 20.52 -5.95
CA LYS A 13 12.83 21.39 -4.88
C LYS A 13 11.78 21.59 -3.77
N ARG A 14 10.54 21.93 -4.12
CA ARG A 14 9.44 22.07 -3.14
C ARG A 14 9.16 20.78 -2.37
N TYR A 15 9.21 19.65 -3.05
CA TYR A 15 9.03 18.36 -2.39
C TYR A 15 10.16 18.04 -1.41
N LEU A 16 11.40 18.34 -1.76
CA LEU A 16 12.56 18.15 -0.88
C LEU A 16 12.49 19.07 0.35
N GLU A 17 12.13 20.34 0.15
CA GLU A 17 11.94 21.31 1.24
C GLU A 17 10.84 20.83 2.21
N ASN A 18 9.72 20.33 1.71
CA ASN A 18 8.67 19.78 2.54
C ASN A 18 9.11 18.47 3.24
N CYS A 19 9.81 17.59 2.54
CA CYS A 19 10.32 16.36 3.10
C CYS A 19 11.30 16.64 4.26
N ALA A 20 12.27 17.52 4.04
CA ALA A 20 13.23 17.92 5.06
C ALA A 20 12.55 18.56 6.28
N LYS A 21 11.58 19.45 6.05
CA LYS A 21 10.80 20.09 7.11
C LYS A 21 10.00 19.09 7.94
N VAL A 22 9.31 18.15 7.28
CA VAL A 22 8.47 17.16 7.98
C VAL A 22 9.31 16.18 8.77
N ALA A 23 10.45 15.75 8.20
CA ALA A 23 11.37 14.81 8.83
C ALA A 23 12.33 15.46 9.87
N ASP A 24 12.34 16.78 9.95
CA ASP A 24 13.27 17.56 10.79
C ASP A 24 14.74 17.20 10.54
N ILE A 25 15.12 17.13 9.28
CA ILE A 25 16.50 16.86 8.82
C ILE A 25 16.99 17.97 7.91
N ASP A 26 18.30 18.03 7.72
CA ASP A 26 18.92 18.95 6.78
C ASP A 26 18.48 18.64 5.34
N ILE A 27 18.25 19.69 4.54
CA ILE A 27 17.81 19.55 3.15
C ILE A 27 18.85 18.84 2.26
N GLU A 28 20.14 18.97 2.58
CA GLU A 28 21.21 18.28 1.85
C GLU A 28 21.17 16.77 2.12
N ASP A 29 20.86 16.37 3.35
CA ASP A 29 20.70 14.97 3.71
C ASP A 29 19.44 14.39 3.05
N ALA A 30 18.30 15.10 3.07
CA ALA A 30 17.11 14.71 2.33
C ALA A 30 17.39 14.56 0.82
N PHE A 31 18.19 15.47 0.25
CA PHE A 31 18.60 15.42 -1.15
C PHE A 31 19.46 14.20 -1.47
N LYS A 32 20.46 13.88 -0.64
CA LYS A 32 21.33 12.70 -0.83
C LYS A 32 20.50 11.40 -0.85
N VAL A 33 19.67 11.20 0.16
CA VAL A 33 18.82 10.00 0.24
C VAL A 33 17.89 9.90 -0.96
N THR A 34 17.26 11.00 -1.34
CA THR A 34 16.36 11.07 -2.49
C THR A 34 17.06 10.75 -3.81
N VAL A 35 18.26 11.32 -4.04
CA VAL A 35 19.05 11.06 -5.24
C VAL A 35 19.47 9.61 -5.35
N ASN A 36 19.88 9.00 -4.24
CA ASN A 36 20.29 7.60 -4.22
C ASN A 36 19.10 6.67 -4.51
N CYS A 37 17.94 6.97 -3.95
CA CYS A 37 16.72 6.25 -4.25
C CYS A 37 16.35 6.36 -5.75
N ILE A 38 16.43 7.55 -6.35
CA ILE A 38 16.18 7.74 -7.79
C ILE A 38 17.16 6.92 -8.62
N LYS A 39 18.44 6.96 -8.31
CA LYS A 39 19.48 6.19 -9.02
C LYS A 39 19.21 4.69 -8.94
N ALA A 40 18.87 4.17 -7.75
CA ALA A 40 18.54 2.75 -7.55
C ALA A 40 17.36 2.32 -8.42
N HIS A 41 16.31 3.13 -8.46
CA HIS A 41 15.14 2.84 -9.29
C HIS A 41 15.39 2.93 -10.80
N ASP A 42 16.33 3.75 -11.22
CA ASP A 42 16.71 3.85 -12.62
C ASP A 42 17.73 2.76 -13.02
N GLY A 43 18.05 1.82 -12.12
CA GLY A 43 18.95 0.70 -12.35
C GLY A 43 20.44 1.09 -12.34
N ALA A 44 20.75 2.29 -11.84
CA ALA A 44 22.14 2.70 -11.67
C ALA A 44 22.80 1.93 -10.52
N SER A 45 24.05 1.56 -10.70
CA SER A 45 24.86 1.00 -9.61
C SER A 45 25.09 2.08 -8.56
N ILE A 46 24.67 1.82 -7.34
CA ILE A 46 24.89 2.68 -6.19
C ILE A 46 26.01 2.05 -5.38
N ASN A 47 26.94 2.86 -4.90
CA ASN A 47 28.01 2.34 -4.05
C ASN A 47 27.45 2.02 -2.64
N ASP A 48 28.15 1.13 -1.93
CA ASP A 48 27.71 0.67 -0.59
C ASP A 48 27.65 1.80 0.47
N ASP A 49 28.44 2.87 0.29
CA ASP A 49 28.45 4.00 1.22
C ASP A 49 27.18 4.86 1.05
N ASP A 50 26.69 5.03 -0.17
CA ASP A 50 25.46 5.78 -0.47
C ASP A 50 24.20 5.06 0.04
N MET A 51 24.24 3.72 0.11
CA MET A 51 23.13 2.88 0.64
C MET A 51 23.27 2.54 2.12
N ARG A 52 24.29 3.04 2.79
CA ARG A 52 24.67 2.61 4.16
C ARG A 52 23.53 2.79 5.17
N GLN A 53 22.82 3.90 5.11
CA GLN A 53 21.74 4.18 6.06
C GLN A 53 20.58 3.21 5.91
N MET A 54 20.11 2.97 4.67
CA MET A 54 19.03 2.02 4.42
C MET A 54 19.43 0.60 4.78
N LYS A 55 20.67 0.20 4.50
CA LYS A 55 21.16 -1.11 4.89
C LYS A 55 21.24 -1.29 6.40
N VAL A 56 21.56 -0.23 7.12
CA VAL A 56 21.50 -0.22 8.61
C VAL A 56 20.07 -0.45 9.09
N LEU A 57 19.10 0.26 8.52
CA LEU A 57 17.69 0.11 8.89
C LEU A 57 17.13 -1.26 8.51
N GLU A 58 17.48 -1.77 7.33
CA GLU A 58 17.11 -3.12 6.89
C GLU A 58 17.69 -4.19 7.81
N ASN A 59 18.97 -4.11 8.16
CA ASN A 59 19.62 -5.03 9.09
C ASN A 59 18.98 -4.95 10.50
N ARG A 60 18.64 -3.76 10.97
CA ARG A 60 17.95 -3.53 12.23
C ARG A 60 16.56 -4.18 12.22
N TRP A 61 15.79 -4.01 11.13
CA TRP A 61 14.51 -4.67 10.94
C TRP A 61 14.65 -6.19 11.02
N TYR A 62 15.52 -6.79 10.19
CA TYR A 62 15.69 -8.26 10.17
C TYR A 62 16.24 -8.84 11.48
N ALA A 63 17.12 -8.13 12.18
CA ALA A 63 17.57 -8.53 13.49
C ALA A 63 16.42 -8.56 14.51
N SER A 64 15.50 -7.61 14.42
CA SER A 64 14.35 -7.51 15.34
C SER A 64 13.31 -8.62 15.14
N LEU A 65 13.25 -9.27 13.96
CA LEU A 65 12.32 -10.37 13.70
C LEU A 65 12.55 -11.61 14.58
N ASN A 66 13.71 -11.70 15.24
CA ASN A 66 14.01 -12.75 16.21
C ASN A 66 13.49 -12.41 17.64
N SER A 67 13.01 -11.20 17.86
CA SER A 67 12.42 -10.78 19.13
C SER A 67 10.91 -11.04 19.16
N GLU A 68 10.31 -10.92 20.34
CA GLU A 68 8.87 -11.09 20.53
C GLU A 68 8.06 -10.05 19.73
N THR A 69 8.57 -8.83 19.65
CA THR A 69 7.98 -7.73 18.90
C THR A 69 9.01 -7.15 17.93
N PRO A 70 8.72 -7.10 16.62
CA PRO A 70 9.57 -6.44 15.65
C PRO A 70 9.77 -4.95 15.94
N ASP A 71 10.91 -4.40 15.52
CA ASP A 71 11.22 -2.99 15.73
C ASP A 71 10.53 -2.11 14.68
N TYR A 72 9.27 -1.79 14.90
CA TYR A 72 8.50 -0.90 14.03
C TYR A 72 8.96 0.57 14.06
N SER A 73 9.90 0.94 14.96
CA SER A 73 10.42 2.32 15.01
C SER A 73 11.23 2.68 13.77
N VAL A 74 11.63 1.69 12.96
CA VAL A 74 12.24 1.91 11.63
C VAL A 74 11.37 2.76 10.70
N TYR A 75 10.05 2.70 10.83
CA TYR A 75 9.12 3.52 10.04
C TYR A 75 9.10 5.00 10.45
N SER A 76 9.59 5.32 11.63
CA SER A 76 9.72 6.70 12.14
C SER A 76 11.10 7.29 11.89
N ASP A 77 11.99 6.56 11.20
CA ASP A 77 13.31 7.05 10.87
C ASP A 77 13.24 8.05 9.71
N PRO A 78 13.85 9.26 9.84
CA PRO A 78 13.82 10.27 8.80
C PRO A 78 14.41 9.80 7.46
N TYR A 79 15.43 8.97 7.48
CA TYR A 79 16.03 8.44 6.24
C TYR A 79 15.10 7.46 5.53
N TYR A 80 14.44 6.58 6.28
CA TYR A 80 13.40 5.71 5.74
C TYR A 80 12.29 6.53 5.08
N PHE A 81 11.82 7.57 5.77
CA PHE A 81 10.82 8.48 5.24
C PHE A 81 11.24 9.11 3.90
N CYS A 82 12.44 9.68 3.82
CA CYS A 82 12.93 10.34 2.60
C CYS A 82 13.06 9.38 1.41
N GLU A 83 13.53 8.15 1.64
CA GLU A 83 13.68 7.15 0.59
C GLU A 83 12.31 6.67 0.07
N VAL A 84 11.44 6.25 0.98
CA VAL A 84 10.14 5.68 0.60
C VAL A 84 9.26 6.73 -0.07
N TRP A 85 9.37 7.99 0.35
CA TRP A 85 8.62 9.08 -0.24
C TRP A 85 8.85 9.23 -1.74
N MET A 86 10.10 9.23 -2.21
CA MET A 86 10.38 9.33 -3.65
C MET A 86 9.94 8.09 -4.42
N CYS A 87 10.10 6.91 -3.83
CA CYS A 87 9.57 5.67 -4.40
C CYS A 87 8.07 5.78 -4.64
N TRP A 88 7.33 6.26 -3.65
CA TRP A 88 5.87 6.39 -3.74
C TRP A 88 5.40 7.47 -4.69
N VAL A 89 6.08 8.61 -4.79
CA VAL A 89 5.77 9.63 -5.80
C VAL A 89 5.87 9.05 -7.21
N LYS A 90 6.95 8.30 -7.50
CA LYS A 90 7.15 7.66 -8.80
C LYS A 90 6.15 6.55 -9.05
N TYR A 91 5.99 5.67 -8.06
CA TYR A 91 5.16 4.47 -8.13
C TYR A 91 3.68 4.83 -8.31
N SER A 92 3.15 5.74 -7.50
CA SER A 92 1.76 6.13 -7.55
C SER A 92 1.33 6.66 -8.91
N ARG A 93 2.12 7.57 -9.49
CA ARG A 93 1.80 8.14 -10.80
C ARG A 93 1.75 7.08 -11.90
N ARG A 94 2.75 6.21 -11.94
CA ARG A 94 2.78 5.11 -12.90
C ARG A 94 1.62 4.16 -12.67
N TYR A 95 1.41 3.78 -11.44
CA TYR A 95 0.41 2.81 -11.03
C TYR A 95 -1.01 3.28 -11.34
N LEU A 96 -1.34 4.54 -11.01
CA LEU A 96 -2.63 5.13 -11.29
C LEU A 96 -2.89 5.31 -12.79
N LYS A 97 -1.87 5.69 -13.54
CA LYS A 97 -1.94 5.74 -15.00
C LYS A 97 -2.18 4.35 -15.60
N GLU A 98 -1.53 3.34 -15.06
CA GLU A 98 -1.73 1.95 -15.46
C GLU A 98 -3.13 1.47 -15.11
N ILE A 99 -3.62 1.67 -13.88
CA ILE A 99 -5.00 1.34 -13.49
C ILE A 99 -6.01 2.00 -14.43
N ASN A 100 -5.84 3.26 -14.77
CA ASN A 100 -6.73 3.97 -15.67
C ASN A 100 -6.60 3.50 -17.15
N SER A 101 -5.47 2.93 -17.53
CA SER A 101 -5.24 2.37 -18.87
C SER A 101 -5.61 0.91 -19.02
N PHE A 102 -5.81 0.18 -17.91
CA PHE A 102 -6.16 -1.22 -17.91
C PHE A 102 -7.55 -1.45 -18.47
N LYS A 103 -7.61 -2.44 -19.34
CA LYS A 103 -8.88 -2.99 -19.81
C LYS A 103 -9.07 -4.35 -19.18
N SER A 104 -10.18 -4.54 -18.51
CA SER A 104 -10.64 -5.90 -18.18
C SER A 104 -10.81 -6.70 -19.48
N MET A 105 -10.86 -8.02 -19.39
CA MET A 105 -11.10 -8.88 -20.55
C MET A 105 -12.37 -8.49 -21.33
N SER A 106 -13.32 -7.78 -20.70
CA SER A 106 -14.51 -7.21 -21.35
C SER A 106 -14.24 -5.95 -22.19
N GLY A 107 -12.99 -5.48 -22.28
CA GLY A 107 -12.63 -4.27 -23.02
C GLY A 107 -12.88 -2.96 -22.29
N ARG A 108 -13.30 -2.99 -21.02
CA ARG A 108 -13.51 -1.82 -20.17
C ARG A 108 -12.26 -1.52 -19.35
N SER A 109 -12.06 -0.26 -18.97
CA SER A 109 -11.10 0.07 -17.92
C SER A 109 -11.60 -0.49 -16.57
N ILE A 110 -10.70 -0.66 -15.59
CA ILE A 110 -11.11 -1.09 -14.24
C ILE A 110 -12.10 -0.08 -13.65
N VAL A 111 -11.88 1.21 -13.86
CA VAL A 111 -12.78 2.27 -13.39
C VAL A 111 -14.17 2.16 -14.04
N ASP A 112 -14.24 1.94 -15.36
CA ASP A 112 -15.50 1.73 -16.05
C ASP A 112 -16.22 0.43 -15.63
N TYR A 113 -15.43 -0.60 -15.29
CA TYR A 113 -15.98 -1.86 -14.81
C TYR A 113 -16.59 -1.71 -13.40
N ILE A 114 -15.88 -1.03 -12.51
CA ILE A 114 -16.35 -0.77 -11.14
C ILE A 114 -17.58 0.13 -11.17
N GLY A 115 -17.57 1.16 -12.00
CA GLY A 115 -18.63 2.15 -12.10
C GLY A 115 -18.76 3.03 -10.86
N ASN A 116 -20.00 3.41 -10.52
CA ASN A 116 -20.25 4.23 -9.33
C ASN A 116 -20.17 3.38 -8.06
N ILE A 117 -19.41 3.86 -7.10
CA ILE A 117 -19.24 3.28 -5.76
C ILE A 117 -19.37 4.37 -4.71
N ASP A 118 -19.81 3.99 -3.51
CA ASP A 118 -20.05 4.92 -2.40
C ASP A 118 -18.72 5.42 -1.82
N ASN A 119 -17.79 4.48 -1.55
CA ASN A 119 -16.49 4.83 -1.01
C ASN A 119 -15.33 4.02 -1.61
N VAL A 120 -14.14 4.59 -1.51
CA VAL A 120 -12.85 3.92 -1.77
C VAL A 120 -11.99 4.03 -0.53
N ILE A 121 -11.41 2.91 -0.12
CA ILE A 121 -10.55 2.82 1.06
C ILE A 121 -9.15 2.38 0.60
N ASP A 122 -8.17 3.24 0.78
CA ASP A 122 -6.76 2.99 0.50
C ASP A 122 -6.08 2.51 1.80
N LEU A 123 -5.89 1.21 1.94
CA LEU A 123 -5.28 0.61 3.13
C LEU A 123 -3.77 0.82 3.12
N GLY A 124 -3.27 1.42 4.21
CA GLY A 124 -1.85 1.74 4.31
C GLY A 124 -1.41 2.76 3.27
N CYS A 125 -2.17 3.84 3.13
CA CYS A 125 -2.02 4.84 2.08
C CYS A 125 -0.65 5.56 2.06
N GLY A 126 0.21 5.32 3.05
CA GLY A 126 1.53 5.93 3.15
C GLY A 126 1.46 7.46 3.12
N PHE A 127 2.01 8.06 2.07
CA PHE A 127 2.00 9.52 1.89
C PHE A 127 0.68 10.07 1.32
N GLY A 128 -0.30 9.22 0.99
CA GLY A 128 -1.58 9.64 0.43
C GLY A 128 -1.59 9.88 -1.09
N TYR A 129 -0.51 9.62 -1.82
CA TYR A 129 -0.49 9.85 -3.28
C TYR A 129 -1.40 8.91 -4.05
N THR A 130 -1.51 7.66 -3.64
CA THR A 130 -2.49 6.70 -4.19
C THR A 130 -3.91 7.13 -3.88
N THR A 131 -4.13 7.64 -2.67
CA THR A 131 -5.43 8.16 -2.24
C THR A 131 -5.87 9.38 -3.06
N VAL A 132 -4.94 10.31 -3.36
CA VAL A 132 -5.21 11.41 -4.33
C VAL A 132 -5.65 10.86 -5.67
N GLY A 133 -4.93 9.86 -6.19
CA GLY A 133 -5.28 9.26 -7.47
C GLY A 133 -6.61 8.52 -7.44
N MET A 134 -6.96 7.86 -6.34
CA MET A 134 -8.30 7.28 -6.17
C MET A 134 -9.39 8.36 -6.18
N LYS A 135 -9.13 9.54 -5.60
CA LYS A 135 -10.05 10.67 -5.68
C LYS A 135 -10.23 11.19 -7.11
N GLU A 136 -9.17 11.20 -7.91
CA GLU A 136 -9.24 11.57 -9.32
C GLU A 136 -10.01 10.53 -10.16
N LEU A 137 -9.83 9.25 -9.88
CA LEU A 137 -10.52 8.15 -10.59
C LEU A 137 -11.98 8.01 -10.19
N PHE A 138 -12.33 8.30 -8.94
CA PHE A 138 -13.67 8.17 -8.36
C PHE A 138 -14.10 9.49 -7.69
N PRO A 139 -14.29 10.57 -8.49
CA PRO A 139 -14.49 11.92 -7.95
C PRO A 139 -15.76 12.07 -7.11
N ASN A 140 -16.76 11.24 -7.34
CA ASN A 140 -18.05 11.28 -6.65
C ASN A 140 -18.11 10.39 -5.40
N SER A 141 -17.07 9.60 -5.13
CA SER A 141 -17.00 8.71 -3.97
C SER A 141 -16.36 9.42 -2.77
N ASP A 142 -16.72 8.96 -1.58
CA ASP A 142 -15.97 9.28 -0.37
C ASP A 142 -14.67 8.49 -0.36
N ILE A 143 -13.55 9.19 -0.21
CA ILE A 143 -12.23 8.57 -0.26
C ILE A 143 -11.59 8.62 1.13
N TYR A 144 -11.09 7.48 1.56
CA TYR A 144 -10.41 7.30 2.84
C TYR A 144 -9.04 6.67 2.62
N GLY A 145 -8.05 7.17 3.33
CA GLY A 145 -6.76 6.50 3.49
C GLY A 145 -6.61 6.01 4.93
N THR A 146 -6.11 4.80 5.15
CA THR A 146 -5.71 4.35 6.49
C THR A 146 -4.22 4.51 6.68
N ASN A 147 -3.78 4.94 7.86
CA ASN A 147 -2.37 5.05 8.18
C ASN A 147 -2.14 5.01 9.69
N VAL A 148 -0.93 4.62 10.10
CA VAL A 148 -0.51 4.65 11.49
C VAL A 148 -0.32 6.11 11.92
N LYS A 149 -1.01 6.50 13.00
CA LYS A 149 -0.92 7.85 13.56
C LYS A 149 0.50 8.18 14.05
N ASP A 150 0.78 9.47 14.11
CA ASP A 150 2.00 10.04 14.68
C ASP A 150 3.31 9.72 13.96
N ASN A 151 3.24 9.30 12.68
CA ASN A 151 4.41 9.20 11.83
C ASN A 151 4.45 10.32 10.75
N TYR A 152 5.59 10.45 10.06
CA TYR A 152 5.78 11.46 9.01
C TYR A 152 4.84 11.25 7.83
N GLN A 153 4.55 10.01 7.48
CA GLN A 153 3.66 9.67 6.38
C GLN A 153 2.22 10.10 6.68
N TYR A 154 1.76 9.87 7.92
CA TYR A 154 0.43 10.30 8.36
C TYR A 154 0.25 11.82 8.24
N LYS A 155 1.26 12.59 8.68
CA LYS A 155 1.23 14.06 8.58
C LYS A 155 1.09 14.52 7.14
N MET A 156 1.90 13.99 6.22
CA MET A 156 1.83 14.33 4.79
C MET A 156 0.52 13.90 4.15
N ALA A 157 0.03 12.71 4.47
CA ALA A 157 -1.24 12.21 3.95
C ALA A 157 -2.41 13.08 4.42
N THR A 158 -2.38 13.57 5.65
CA THR A 158 -3.40 14.49 6.19
C THR A 158 -3.40 15.83 5.45
N GLU A 159 -2.23 16.43 5.23
CA GLU A 159 -2.11 17.67 4.45
C GLU A 159 -2.62 17.49 3.01
N LEU A 160 -2.32 16.36 2.38
CA LEU A 160 -2.86 16.04 1.06
C LEU A 160 -4.38 15.82 1.10
N GLY A 161 -4.89 15.21 2.16
CA GLY A 161 -6.31 15.00 2.37
C GLY A 161 -7.11 16.30 2.42
N GLU A 162 -6.61 17.26 3.15
CA GLU A 162 -7.19 18.62 3.21
C GLU A 162 -7.21 19.29 1.83
N LYS A 163 -6.12 19.15 1.09
CA LYS A 163 -5.97 19.77 -0.25
C LYS A 163 -6.82 19.10 -1.33
N HIS A 164 -6.97 17.78 -1.27
CA HIS A 164 -7.62 16.98 -2.33
C HIS A 164 -8.97 16.40 -1.93
N ASN A 165 -9.50 16.78 -0.77
CA ASN A 165 -10.80 16.35 -0.27
C ASN A 165 -10.93 14.83 -0.10
N PHE A 166 -10.04 14.25 0.71
CA PHE A 166 -10.16 12.90 1.23
C PHE A 166 -9.81 12.86 2.73
N LYS A 167 -10.18 11.80 3.41
CA LYS A 167 -9.98 11.66 4.86
C LYS A 167 -8.92 10.64 5.19
N ILE A 168 -8.07 10.94 6.19
CA ILE A 168 -7.14 9.97 6.77
C ILE A 168 -7.69 9.51 8.11
N VAL A 169 -7.71 8.20 8.30
CA VAL A 169 -8.16 7.52 9.51
C VAL A 169 -7.10 6.53 9.99
N GLU A 170 -7.12 6.19 11.27
CA GLU A 170 -6.15 5.23 11.83
C GLU A 170 -6.58 3.78 11.57
N ASN A 171 -7.87 3.53 11.48
CA ASN A 171 -8.42 2.19 11.35
C ASN A 171 -9.65 2.19 10.43
N ILE A 172 -9.83 1.09 9.70
CA ILE A 172 -10.99 0.86 8.84
C ILE A 172 -12.31 0.92 9.62
N THR A 173 -12.31 0.61 10.91
CA THR A 173 -13.50 0.68 11.78
C THR A 173 -14.04 2.08 12.02
N GLN A 174 -13.26 3.12 11.65
CA GLN A 174 -13.71 4.51 11.70
C GLN A 174 -14.44 4.94 10.42
N ILE A 175 -14.53 4.07 9.44
CA ILE A 175 -15.18 4.33 8.15
C ILE A 175 -16.57 3.69 8.17
N GLU A 176 -17.59 4.45 7.76
CA GLU A 176 -18.93 3.92 7.63
C GLU A 176 -18.95 2.77 6.62
N ASN A 177 -19.54 1.65 7.04
CA ASN A 177 -19.64 0.47 6.19
C ASN A 177 -20.73 0.68 5.14
N THR A 178 -20.35 0.69 3.88
CA THR A 178 -21.25 0.82 2.73
C THR A 178 -21.28 -0.47 1.91
N LYS A 179 -22.41 -0.74 1.25
CA LYS A 179 -22.59 -1.94 0.42
C LYS A 179 -21.80 -1.88 -0.90
N SER A 180 -21.41 -0.69 -1.31
CA SER A 180 -20.71 -0.46 -2.56
C SER A 180 -19.38 0.22 -2.29
N SER A 181 -18.34 -0.57 -2.05
CA SER A 181 -17.01 -0.07 -1.72
C SER A 181 -15.92 -0.77 -2.52
N LEU A 182 -14.83 -0.04 -2.74
CA LEU A 182 -13.56 -0.54 -3.25
C LEU A 182 -12.51 -0.44 -2.15
N ILE A 183 -11.83 -1.53 -1.87
CA ILE A 183 -10.58 -1.50 -1.11
C ILE A 183 -9.41 -1.56 -2.10
N PHE A 184 -8.51 -0.60 -1.97
CA PHE A 184 -7.20 -0.60 -2.58
C PHE A 184 -6.16 -0.91 -1.51
N ALA A 185 -5.27 -1.86 -1.75
CA ALA A 185 -4.19 -2.22 -0.84
C ALA A 185 -2.94 -2.55 -1.66
N SER A 186 -1.93 -1.70 -1.57
CA SER A 186 -0.67 -1.88 -2.29
C SER A 186 0.49 -1.85 -1.33
N GLU A 187 1.31 -2.92 -1.34
CA GLU A 187 2.42 -3.08 -0.41
C GLU A 187 1.94 -2.88 1.05
N TYR A 188 0.91 -3.64 1.44
CA TYR A 188 0.22 -3.46 2.71
C TYR A 188 0.19 -4.73 3.56
N PHE A 189 -0.43 -5.84 3.06
CA PHE A 189 -0.64 -7.04 3.87
C PHE A 189 0.66 -7.78 4.22
N GLU A 190 1.71 -7.65 3.44
CA GLU A 190 3.03 -8.20 3.71
C GLU A 190 3.75 -7.58 4.90
N HIS A 191 3.26 -6.44 5.39
CA HIS A 191 3.77 -5.76 6.58
C HIS A 191 3.13 -6.23 7.90
N PHE A 192 2.28 -7.26 7.85
CA PHE A 192 1.69 -7.92 9.02
C PHE A 192 2.28 -9.32 9.19
N ASP A 193 2.61 -9.68 10.41
CA ASP A 193 3.07 -11.06 10.71
C ASP A 193 1.95 -12.10 10.61
N ARG A 194 0.67 -11.64 10.70
CA ARG A 194 -0.57 -12.42 10.56
C ARG A 194 -1.48 -11.84 9.47
N PRO A 195 -1.06 -11.85 8.20
CA PRO A 195 -1.79 -11.17 7.14
C PRO A 195 -3.15 -11.79 6.82
N ILE A 196 -3.35 -13.07 7.13
CA ILE A 196 -4.64 -13.75 6.90
C ILE A 196 -5.68 -13.30 7.93
N GLU A 197 -5.32 -13.26 9.20
CA GLU A 197 -6.18 -12.76 10.26
C GLU A 197 -6.59 -11.32 9.99
N HIS A 198 -5.62 -10.49 9.60
CA HIS A 198 -5.90 -9.10 9.25
C HIS A 198 -6.79 -8.97 7.99
N LEU A 199 -6.58 -9.81 6.98
CA LEU A 199 -7.48 -9.86 5.81
C LEU A 199 -8.92 -10.21 6.24
N ILE A 200 -9.07 -11.22 7.11
CA ILE A 200 -10.38 -11.64 7.63
C ILE A 200 -11.08 -10.48 8.35
N GLU A 201 -10.36 -9.78 9.23
CA GLU A 201 -10.89 -8.59 9.93
C GLU A 201 -11.41 -7.54 8.94
N VAL A 202 -10.64 -7.22 7.92
CA VAL A 202 -11.02 -6.27 6.87
C VAL A 202 -12.28 -6.73 6.12
N LEU A 203 -12.35 -8.02 5.76
CA LEU A 203 -13.47 -8.58 5.02
C LEU A 203 -14.76 -8.68 5.87
N GLU A 204 -14.63 -8.99 7.14
CA GLU A 204 -15.79 -9.09 8.06
C GLU A 204 -16.32 -7.72 8.42
N TYR A 205 -15.45 -6.74 8.60
CA TYR A 205 -15.87 -5.39 8.94
C TYR A 205 -16.51 -4.67 7.75
N ASN A 206 -15.83 -4.60 6.61
CA ASN A 206 -16.26 -3.76 5.47
C ASN A 206 -17.00 -4.55 4.38
N SER A 207 -16.64 -5.82 4.17
CA SER A 207 -17.24 -6.65 3.10
C SER A 207 -17.29 -5.96 1.73
N PRO A 208 -16.18 -5.40 1.23
CA PRO A 208 -16.17 -4.57 0.03
C PRO A 208 -16.68 -5.33 -1.19
N LYS A 209 -17.28 -4.61 -2.13
CA LYS A 209 -17.68 -5.20 -3.42
C LYS A 209 -16.48 -5.52 -4.30
N PHE A 210 -15.47 -4.66 -4.24
CA PHE A 210 -14.26 -4.79 -5.05
C PHE A 210 -13.00 -4.64 -4.21
N MET A 211 -11.93 -5.33 -4.63
CA MET A 211 -10.60 -5.16 -4.06
C MET A 211 -9.54 -5.10 -5.16
N LEU A 212 -8.64 -4.14 -5.07
CA LEU A 212 -7.42 -4.04 -5.87
C LEU A 212 -6.23 -4.24 -4.95
N ILE A 213 -5.54 -5.36 -5.10
CA ILE A 213 -4.50 -5.79 -4.15
C ILE A 213 -3.18 -6.06 -4.86
N ALA A 214 -2.11 -5.43 -4.39
CA ALA A 214 -0.75 -5.71 -4.81
C ALA A 214 0.14 -5.96 -3.59
N ASN A 215 0.43 -7.22 -3.31
CA ASN A 215 1.29 -7.65 -2.20
C ASN A 215 2.53 -8.38 -2.71
N THR A 216 3.63 -8.24 -1.98
CA THR A 216 4.92 -8.87 -2.29
C THR A 216 5.41 -9.70 -1.11
N PHE A 217 4.72 -10.79 -0.76
CA PHE A 217 5.08 -11.64 0.37
C PHE A 217 6.47 -12.31 0.27
N ASN A 218 7.03 -12.46 -0.94
CA ASN A 218 8.36 -13.05 -1.16
C ASN A 218 9.49 -12.00 -1.24
N GLY A 219 9.17 -10.72 -1.19
CA GLY A 219 10.14 -9.64 -1.27
C GLY A 219 10.91 -9.46 0.04
N LYS A 220 12.19 -9.10 -0.06
CA LYS A 220 12.95 -8.61 1.10
C LYS A 220 12.91 -7.10 1.09
N ALA A 221 12.35 -6.52 2.14
CA ALA A 221 12.31 -5.08 2.38
C ALA A 221 12.09 -4.81 3.86
N ILE A 222 12.30 -3.58 4.31
CA ILE A 222 11.92 -3.15 5.65
C ILE A 222 10.41 -3.35 5.82
N GLY A 223 10.01 -3.99 6.92
CA GLY A 223 8.61 -4.30 7.20
C GLY A 223 8.13 -5.66 6.66
N HIS A 224 8.91 -6.32 5.79
CA HIS A 224 8.57 -7.67 5.33
C HIS A 224 9.09 -8.73 6.29
N PHE A 225 8.36 -9.85 6.38
CA PHE A 225 8.70 -10.96 7.25
C PHE A 225 9.38 -12.09 6.46
N ASN A 226 10.29 -12.81 7.12
CA ASN A 226 10.87 -14.05 6.55
C ASN A 226 9.83 -15.19 6.52
N GLU A 227 8.97 -15.21 7.55
CA GLU A 227 7.87 -16.16 7.71
C GLU A 227 6.67 -15.43 8.27
N TYR A 228 5.50 -15.86 7.82
CA TYR A 228 4.20 -15.34 8.26
C TYR A 228 3.49 -16.37 9.13
N LYS A 229 2.69 -15.90 10.08
CA LYS A 229 1.91 -16.75 10.97
C LYS A 229 0.45 -16.81 10.52
N HIS A 230 -0.15 -17.97 10.63
CA HIS A 230 -1.60 -18.16 10.55
C HIS A 230 -2.02 -19.32 11.45
N SER A 231 -2.97 -19.07 12.38
CA SER A 231 -3.29 -19.99 13.46
C SER A 231 -2.03 -20.36 14.26
N THR A 232 -1.66 -21.64 14.35
CA THR A 232 -0.44 -22.13 15.02
C THR A 232 0.73 -22.38 14.08
N ASN A 233 0.54 -22.22 12.78
CA ASN A 233 1.52 -22.56 11.75
C ASN A 233 2.30 -21.34 11.25
N ARG A 234 3.47 -21.64 10.67
CA ARG A 234 4.32 -20.67 9.97
C ARG A 234 4.36 -21.00 8.48
N TYR A 235 4.41 -19.97 7.65
CA TYR A 235 4.36 -20.08 6.20
C TYR A 235 5.42 -19.19 5.58
N ASN A 236 6.10 -19.67 4.54
CA ASN A 236 6.91 -18.79 3.72
C ASN A 236 6.02 -17.87 2.85
N GLY A 237 6.63 -16.88 2.20
CA GLY A 237 5.88 -15.89 1.42
C GLY A 237 5.06 -16.49 0.27
N LYS A 238 5.50 -17.60 -0.35
CA LYS A 238 4.74 -18.25 -1.42
C LYS A 238 3.51 -18.99 -0.88
N GLU A 239 3.66 -19.63 0.27
CA GLU A 239 2.58 -20.37 0.92
C GLU A 239 1.51 -19.42 1.45
N ILE A 240 1.92 -18.35 2.15
CA ILE A 240 0.98 -17.36 2.68
C ILE A 240 0.25 -16.63 1.55
N GLY A 241 0.91 -16.31 0.43
CA GLY A 241 0.27 -15.72 -0.74
C GLY A 241 -0.80 -16.62 -1.37
N ARG A 242 -0.58 -17.94 -1.39
CA ARG A 242 -1.61 -18.92 -1.82
C ARG A 242 -2.78 -18.97 -0.85
N LEU A 243 -2.49 -18.98 0.45
CA LEU A 243 -3.51 -18.98 1.50
C LEU A 243 -4.34 -17.69 1.45
N PHE A 244 -3.71 -16.55 1.24
CA PHE A 244 -4.37 -15.26 1.06
C PHE A 244 -5.41 -15.31 -0.08
N GLY A 245 -5.01 -15.79 -1.25
CA GLY A 245 -5.93 -15.95 -2.38
C GLY A 245 -7.03 -17.00 -2.14
N LYS A 246 -6.74 -18.06 -1.36
CA LYS A 246 -7.75 -19.06 -0.95
C LYS A 246 -8.78 -18.42 -0.02
N THR A 247 -8.34 -17.65 0.98
CA THR A 247 -9.22 -16.94 1.92
C THR A 247 -10.17 -15.99 1.19
N LEU A 248 -9.68 -15.21 0.22
CA LEU A 248 -10.55 -14.36 -0.59
C LEU A 248 -11.66 -15.15 -1.29
N ARG A 249 -11.33 -16.31 -1.89
CA ARG A 249 -12.34 -17.17 -2.55
C ARG A 249 -13.35 -17.75 -1.56
N GLU A 250 -12.91 -18.13 -0.36
CA GLU A 250 -13.79 -18.60 0.72
C GLU A 250 -14.78 -17.53 1.18
N TYR A 251 -14.38 -16.25 1.08
CA TYR A 251 -15.26 -15.10 1.33
C TYR A 251 -16.08 -14.68 0.10
N GLY A 252 -16.08 -15.47 -0.98
CA GLY A 252 -16.92 -15.28 -2.16
C GLY A 252 -16.35 -14.32 -3.20
N TYR A 253 -15.03 -14.02 -3.14
CA TYR A 253 -14.37 -13.20 -4.15
C TYR A 253 -13.82 -14.06 -5.28
N GLU A 254 -13.97 -13.56 -6.49
CA GLU A 254 -13.36 -14.13 -7.68
C GLU A 254 -12.42 -13.10 -8.32
N THR A 255 -11.36 -13.58 -8.94
CA THR A 255 -10.47 -12.72 -9.71
C THR A 255 -11.12 -12.28 -11.00
N VAL A 256 -11.02 -11.01 -11.31
CA VAL A 256 -11.34 -10.47 -12.62
C VAL A 256 -10.02 -10.33 -13.38
N ASP A 257 -9.94 -10.99 -14.54
CA ASP A 257 -8.75 -10.89 -15.37
C ASP A 257 -8.56 -9.47 -15.89
N THR A 258 -7.35 -8.98 -15.76
CA THR A 258 -6.94 -7.67 -16.20
C THR A 258 -5.71 -7.80 -17.09
N ASN A 259 -5.45 -6.80 -17.95
CA ASN A 259 -4.21 -6.75 -18.71
C ASN A 259 -3.04 -6.19 -17.88
N CYS A 260 -3.16 -6.20 -16.56
CA CYS A 260 -2.10 -5.77 -15.66
C CYS A 260 -0.88 -6.67 -15.78
N TRP A 261 0.29 -6.06 -15.89
CA TRP A 261 1.54 -6.79 -15.91
C TRP A 261 1.68 -7.65 -14.65
N ASN A 262 1.87 -8.95 -14.83
CA ASN A 262 1.87 -9.94 -13.75
C ASN A 262 0.62 -9.94 -12.85
N ASN A 263 -0.53 -9.48 -13.37
CA ASN A 263 -1.77 -9.36 -12.62
C ASN A 263 -1.60 -8.54 -11.31
N ARG A 264 -0.86 -7.44 -11.39
CA ARG A 264 -0.65 -6.52 -10.25
C ARG A 264 -1.10 -5.11 -10.62
N PRO A 265 -2.08 -4.56 -9.88
CA PRO A 265 -2.84 -5.18 -8.80
C PRO A 265 -3.71 -6.34 -9.28
N ALA A 266 -3.88 -7.36 -8.45
CA ALA A 266 -4.92 -8.35 -8.64
C ALA A 266 -6.27 -7.70 -8.35
N PHE A 267 -7.21 -7.86 -9.29
CA PHE A 267 -8.56 -7.33 -9.14
C PHE A 267 -9.51 -8.45 -8.72
N TRP A 268 -10.23 -8.22 -7.63
CA TRP A 268 -11.17 -9.15 -7.05
C TRP A 268 -12.56 -8.53 -6.96
N GLU A 269 -13.59 -9.29 -7.29
CA GLU A 269 -14.98 -8.90 -7.17
C GLU A 269 -15.76 -9.90 -6.35
N LYS A 270 -16.56 -9.43 -5.42
CA LYS A 270 -17.47 -10.27 -4.64
C LYS A 270 -18.65 -10.72 -5.49
N LYS A 271 -18.74 -12.02 -5.81
CA LYS A 271 -19.75 -12.61 -6.69
C LYS A 271 -20.93 -13.22 -5.94
N SER A 272 -20.71 -13.74 -4.77
CA SER A 272 -21.75 -14.40 -3.98
C SER A 272 -21.83 -13.81 -2.57
N SER A 273 -23.03 -13.81 -2.02
CA SER A 273 -23.20 -13.71 -0.57
C SER A 273 -22.79 -15.05 0.05
N SER A 274 -21.49 -15.36 0.07
CA SER A 274 -21.03 -16.51 0.83
C SER A 274 -21.37 -16.25 2.29
N LYS A 275 -21.98 -17.23 2.95
CA LYS A 275 -22.10 -17.20 4.40
C LYS A 275 -20.69 -17.05 4.93
N SER A 276 -20.47 -16.07 5.80
CA SER A 276 -19.20 -15.93 6.53
C SER A 276 -18.74 -17.31 6.98
N PRO A 277 -17.47 -17.69 6.80
CA PRO A 277 -16.94 -18.94 7.37
C PRO A 277 -17.24 -19.07 8.86
N LEU A 278 -17.32 -17.96 9.59
CA LEU A 278 -17.75 -17.91 10.98
C LEU A 278 -19.20 -18.39 11.15
N ALA A 279 -20.11 -18.00 10.23
CA ALA A 279 -21.49 -18.46 10.24
C ALA A 279 -21.60 -19.97 9.92
N LYS A 280 -20.65 -20.51 9.16
CA LYS A 280 -20.55 -21.96 8.87
C LYS A 280 -20.01 -22.73 10.06
N PHE A 281 -19.02 -22.16 10.76
CA PHE A 281 -18.45 -22.75 11.99
C PHE A 281 -19.42 -22.74 13.18
N LEU A 282 -20.34 -21.77 13.25
CA LEU A 282 -21.35 -21.66 14.30
C LEU A 282 -22.62 -22.48 14.00
N MET A 283 -22.75 -23.08 12.82
CA MET A 283 -23.88 -23.94 12.41
C MET A 283 -23.53 -25.44 12.36
N ASP A 284 -22.26 -25.79 12.42
CA ASP A 284 -21.73 -27.15 12.61
C ASP A 284 -21.39 -27.38 14.11
#